data_b763b5caac769323921be2d2f1bd4917
#
_entry.id   b763b5caac769323921be2d2f1bd4917
#
_cell.length_a   1.000
_cell.length_b   1.000
_cell.length_c   1.000
_cell.angle_alpha   90.00
_cell.angle_beta   90.00
_cell.angle_gamma   90.00
#
_symmetry.space_group_name_H-M   'P 1'
#
loop_
_entity.id
_entity.type
_entity.pdbx_description
1 polymer ?
#
loop_
_entity_poly.entity_id
_entity_poly.type
_entity_poly.pdbx_seq_one_letter_code
_entity_poly.pdbx_strand_id
1 'polypeptide(L)'
;MAEKGECSKRGGRFELCLFRISDLFRISDFGFRILTGCFTAALAIAAPARAHEARPAYLEIKETAPGQFSTLWRTPVLAGMRLPVALKLPDDVRDLKAPVVQELVDSLVERRWIDAGPDGLAGRRIEFPGLQLTITDALVRVDMLDGRTSTTIVHPSQPWMEIAASQSGWAVAGTYVVQGIRHILFGADHLLFVLGLLLIVADRWMLLKTVTAFTAAHSITLAVATLGYAEVPVVPLNAAIALSILFLGPEIVRVWRGETSFTIRHPWVVAFAFGLLHGFGFASALTSAGLPRAELPLALVSFNVGVELGQLGFIALVLGLERAFAVLEVRWPRWVQALPGYTVGALGAFWTVQRTAVLLGMVR
;
A
#
# COMPACT_ATOMS: atom_id res chain seq x y z
N MET A 1 40.42 53.00 8.30
CA MET A 1 40.99 52.65 6.99
C MET A 1 40.22 51.44 6.48
N ALA A 2 39.44 51.68 5.46
CA ALA A 2 38.55 50.72 4.82
C ALA A 2 39.32 49.87 3.80
N GLU A 3 39.08 48.61 3.73
CA GLU A 3 39.44 47.85 2.53
C GLU A 3 38.16 47.07 2.03
N LYS A 4 37.71 47.58 0.88
CA LYS A 4 36.66 46.99 0.06
C LYS A 4 37.24 45.80 -0.70
N GLY A 5 36.69 44.59 -0.51
CA GLY A 5 36.92 43.47 -1.38
C GLY A 5 35.80 43.33 -2.42
N GLU A 6 36.15 43.57 -3.65
CA GLU A 6 35.30 43.51 -4.83
C GLU A 6 34.79 42.08 -5.11
N CYS A 7 33.51 41.98 -5.34
CA CYS A 7 32.86 40.76 -5.81
C CYS A 7 32.88 40.74 -7.35
N SER A 8 33.71 39.87 -7.91
CA SER A 8 33.81 39.61 -9.33
C SER A 8 32.67 38.74 -9.83
N LYS A 9 31.85 39.28 -10.72
CA LYS A 9 30.84 38.54 -11.50
C LYS A 9 31.51 37.60 -12.51
N ARG A 10 31.32 36.30 -12.38
CA ARG A 10 31.45 35.34 -13.48
C ARG A 10 30.49 34.14 -13.32
N GLY A 11 29.64 33.95 -14.32
CA GLY A 11 29.15 32.62 -14.75
C GLY A 11 27.97 32.07 -13.97
N GLY A 12 26.78 32.09 -14.56
CA GLY A 12 25.54 31.53 -14.04
C GLY A 12 25.63 30.06 -13.60
N ARG A 13 25.70 29.90 -12.31
CA ARG A 13 25.30 28.72 -11.58
C ARG A 13 24.50 29.22 -10.38
N PHE A 14 23.26 28.76 -10.27
CA PHE A 14 22.50 28.90 -9.03
C PHE A 14 23.27 28.14 -7.94
N GLU A 15 24.11 28.80 -7.19
CA GLU A 15 24.61 28.31 -5.92
C GLU A 15 23.43 28.33 -4.93
N LEU A 16 22.87 27.14 -4.69
CA LEU A 16 22.15 26.90 -3.45
C LEU A 16 23.10 27.27 -2.30
N CYS A 17 22.80 28.31 -1.56
CA CYS A 17 23.47 28.63 -0.31
C CYS A 17 23.28 27.44 0.64
N LEU A 18 24.27 26.54 0.65
CA LEU A 18 24.45 25.50 1.65
C LEU A 18 24.70 26.22 2.98
N PHE A 19 23.63 26.37 3.76
CA PHE A 19 23.71 26.82 5.14
C PHE A 19 24.62 25.86 5.92
N ARG A 20 25.64 26.43 6.55
CA ARG A 20 26.56 25.72 7.44
C ARG A 20 25.78 25.11 8.60
N ILE A 21 25.65 23.81 8.63
CA ILE A 21 24.86 22.98 9.56
C ILE A 21 25.34 23.13 11.03
N SER A 22 26.52 23.70 11.25
CA SER A 22 27.08 23.95 12.60
C SER A 22 26.21 24.87 13.49
N ASP A 23 25.31 25.69 12.90
CA ASP A 23 24.41 26.55 13.66
C ASP A 23 23.09 25.89 14.10
N LEU A 24 22.82 24.66 13.60
CA LEU A 24 21.62 23.89 13.94
C LEU A 24 21.68 23.26 15.35
N PHE A 25 22.86 23.12 15.94
CA PHE A 25 23.08 22.43 17.22
C PHE A 25 23.06 23.33 18.45
N ARG A 26 22.81 24.65 18.28
CA ARG A 26 22.44 25.54 19.40
C ARG A 26 20.92 25.61 19.56
N ILE A 27 20.25 24.50 19.58
CA ILE A 27 18.91 24.42 20.15
C ILE A 27 19.14 24.40 21.67
N SER A 28 18.70 25.47 22.36
CA SER A 28 18.76 25.51 23.80
C SER A 28 18.04 24.28 24.37
N ASP A 29 18.53 23.73 25.49
CA ASP A 29 17.92 22.58 26.21
C ASP A 29 16.41 22.71 26.40
N PHE A 30 15.90 23.95 26.42
CA PHE A 30 14.48 24.25 26.51
C PHE A 30 13.68 23.85 25.23
N GLY A 31 14.21 24.11 24.04
CA GLY A 31 13.59 23.71 22.79
C GLY A 31 13.51 22.17 22.62
N PHE A 32 14.57 21.47 23.06
CA PHE A 32 14.61 20.02 23.05
C PHE A 32 13.60 19.40 24.02
N ARG A 33 13.41 19.99 25.22
CA ARG A 33 12.41 19.54 26.22
C ARG A 33 10.97 19.74 25.73
N ILE A 34 10.67 20.85 25.06
CA ILE A 34 9.34 21.10 24.49
C ILE A 34 9.09 20.15 23.32
N LEU A 35 10.09 19.94 22.44
CA LEU A 35 9.96 19.02 21.31
C LEU A 35 9.77 17.58 21.79
N THR A 36 10.51 17.15 22.80
CA THR A 36 10.37 15.81 23.41
C THR A 36 9.01 15.68 24.09
N GLY A 37 8.53 16.72 24.78
CA GLY A 37 7.22 16.74 25.42
C GLY A 37 6.06 16.72 24.42
N CYS A 38 6.12 17.48 23.34
CA CYS A 38 5.13 17.45 22.27
C CYS A 38 5.18 16.13 21.49
N PHE A 39 6.36 15.56 21.31
CA PHE A 39 6.55 14.29 20.62
C PHE A 39 6.07 13.10 21.45
N THR A 40 6.34 13.09 22.76
CA THR A 40 5.77 12.08 23.67
C THR A 40 4.26 12.22 23.82
N ALA A 41 3.71 13.43 23.83
CA ALA A 41 2.28 13.68 23.82
C ALA A 41 1.64 13.24 22.50
N ALA A 42 2.28 13.49 21.35
CA ALA A 42 1.83 13.01 20.04
C ALA A 42 1.90 11.48 19.92
N LEU A 43 2.93 10.84 20.50
CA LEU A 43 3.02 9.38 20.59
C LEU A 43 1.95 8.77 21.52
N ALA A 44 1.61 9.45 22.60
CA ALA A 44 0.58 8.99 23.54
C ALA A 44 -0.85 9.14 22.97
N ILE A 45 -1.04 10.07 22.03
CA ILE A 45 -2.32 10.30 21.32
C ILE A 45 -2.39 9.43 20.03
N ALA A 46 -1.26 8.92 19.55
CA ALA A 46 -1.24 7.95 18.46
C ALA A 46 -1.90 6.66 18.99
N ALA A 47 -3.23 6.61 18.91
CA ALA A 47 -3.96 5.34 19.03
C ALA A 47 -3.23 4.33 18.13
N PRO A 48 -3.10 3.06 18.52
CA PRO A 48 -2.45 2.06 17.69
C PRO A 48 -3.19 2.07 16.36
N ALA A 49 -2.63 2.76 15.36
CA ALA A 49 -3.02 2.60 13.98
C ALA A 49 -2.60 1.16 13.66
N ARG A 50 -3.51 0.23 13.95
CA ARG A 50 -3.42 -1.10 13.42
C ARG A 50 -3.46 -0.87 11.92
N ALA A 51 -2.32 -1.02 11.26
CA ALA A 51 -2.28 -1.28 9.83
C ALA A 51 -2.98 -2.65 9.67
N HIS A 52 -4.31 -2.61 9.64
CA HIS A 52 -5.08 -3.78 9.31
C HIS A 52 -4.81 -3.99 7.81
N GLU A 53 -4.06 -5.04 7.48
CA GLU A 53 -4.16 -5.63 6.15
C GLU A 53 -5.64 -5.85 5.91
N ALA A 54 -6.25 -4.98 5.12
CA ALA A 54 -7.62 -5.14 4.69
C ALA A 54 -7.61 -6.27 3.66
N ARG A 55 -7.79 -7.51 4.13
CA ARG A 55 -7.95 -8.67 3.26
C ARG A 55 -9.36 -8.63 2.71
N PRO A 56 -9.54 -8.46 1.38
CA PRO A 56 -10.87 -8.44 0.78
C PRO A 56 -11.53 -9.82 0.93
N ALA A 57 -12.84 -9.83 1.10
CA ALA A 57 -13.64 -11.02 0.86
C ALA A 57 -13.62 -11.36 -0.64
N TYR A 58 -13.81 -12.62 -0.99
CA TYR A 58 -13.75 -13.06 -2.40
C TYR A 58 -14.94 -13.95 -2.76
N LEU A 59 -15.59 -13.60 -3.87
CA LEU A 59 -16.64 -14.41 -4.48
C LEU A 59 -16.26 -14.78 -5.92
N GLU A 60 -16.18 -16.05 -6.20
CA GLU A 60 -16.09 -16.57 -7.56
C GLU A 60 -17.42 -17.22 -7.94
N ILE A 61 -17.94 -16.86 -9.10
CA ILE A 61 -19.13 -17.44 -9.72
C ILE A 61 -18.71 -17.96 -11.07
N LYS A 62 -18.83 -19.25 -11.27
CA LYS A 62 -18.46 -19.89 -12.52
C LYS A 62 -19.66 -20.63 -13.11
N GLU A 63 -20.04 -20.28 -14.32
CA GLU A 63 -21.06 -21.01 -15.05
C GLU A 63 -20.51 -22.37 -15.48
N THR A 64 -21.17 -23.46 -15.08
CA THR A 64 -20.75 -24.83 -15.34
C THR A 64 -21.62 -25.51 -16.42
N ALA A 65 -22.89 -25.07 -16.51
CA ALA A 65 -23.82 -25.43 -17.56
C ALA A 65 -24.78 -24.23 -17.75
N PRO A 66 -25.52 -24.14 -18.88
CA PRO A 66 -26.45 -23.03 -19.08
C PRO A 66 -27.40 -22.83 -17.89
N GLY A 67 -27.30 -21.66 -17.24
CA GLY A 67 -28.08 -21.31 -16.03
C GLY A 67 -27.61 -21.99 -14.74
N GLN A 68 -26.60 -22.86 -14.77
CA GLN A 68 -26.06 -23.50 -13.58
C GLN A 68 -24.67 -22.96 -13.24
N PHE A 69 -24.49 -22.60 -11.97
CA PHE A 69 -23.26 -21.96 -11.51
C PHE A 69 -22.67 -22.70 -10.31
N SER A 70 -21.34 -22.71 -10.24
CA SER A 70 -20.58 -23.03 -9.06
C SER A 70 -20.12 -21.73 -8.41
N THR A 71 -20.42 -21.51 -7.13
CA THR A 71 -19.96 -20.34 -6.39
C THR A 71 -18.96 -20.75 -5.33
N LEU A 72 -17.92 -19.94 -5.14
CA LEU A 72 -16.95 -20.04 -4.07
C LEU A 72 -16.91 -18.72 -3.33
N TRP A 73 -17.43 -18.71 -2.09
CA TRP A 73 -17.40 -17.56 -1.21
C TRP A 73 -16.33 -17.74 -0.15
N ARG A 74 -15.37 -16.82 -0.11
CA ARG A 74 -14.26 -16.84 0.84
C ARG A 74 -14.28 -15.61 1.72
N THR A 75 -14.40 -15.81 3.02
CA THR A 75 -14.33 -14.76 4.03
C THR A 75 -13.04 -14.88 4.84
N PRO A 76 -12.22 -13.83 4.95
CA PRO A 76 -11.02 -13.86 5.76
C PRO A 76 -11.35 -13.98 7.24
N VAL A 77 -10.47 -14.70 7.96
CA VAL A 77 -10.46 -14.80 9.42
C VAL A 77 -9.23 -14.04 9.93
N LEU A 78 -9.45 -13.02 10.75
CA LEU A 78 -8.41 -12.17 11.32
C LEU A 78 -8.38 -12.37 12.84
N ALA A 79 -7.25 -12.79 13.37
CA ALA A 79 -7.08 -13.02 14.81
C ALA A 79 -8.18 -13.90 15.43
N GLY A 80 -8.62 -14.94 14.72
CA GLY A 80 -9.70 -15.85 15.17
C GLY A 80 -11.12 -15.27 15.04
N MET A 81 -11.25 -14.02 14.53
CA MET A 81 -12.56 -13.41 14.27
C MET A 81 -12.88 -13.50 12.79
N ARG A 82 -14.03 -14.05 12.48
CA ARG A 82 -14.58 -14.10 11.13
C ARG A 82 -15.09 -12.71 10.71
N LEU A 83 -14.81 -12.32 9.46
CA LEU A 83 -15.42 -11.12 8.90
C LEU A 83 -16.96 -11.31 8.88
N PRO A 84 -17.75 -10.38 9.45
CA PRO A 84 -19.21 -10.54 9.57
C PRO A 84 -19.94 -10.24 8.24
N VAL A 85 -19.49 -10.85 7.16
CA VAL A 85 -20.05 -10.67 5.81
C VAL A 85 -20.65 -11.99 5.34
N ALA A 86 -21.91 -11.96 4.97
CA ALA A 86 -22.60 -13.08 4.37
C ALA A 86 -22.79 -12.87 2.87
N LEU A 87 -22.93 -13.97 2.12
CA LEU A 87 -23.32 -13.94 0.72
C LEU A 87 -24.85 -14.16 0.65
N LYS A 88 -25.56 -13.21 0.05
CA LYS A 88 -26.98 -13.36 -0.27
C LYS A 88 -27.15 -13.37 -1.79
N LEU A 89 -27.57 -14.51 -2.30
CA LEU A 89 -27.94 -14.71 -3.69
C LEU A 89 -29.39 -14.25 -3.92
N PRO A 90 -29.81 -14.00 -5.17
CA PRO A 90 -31.21 -13.70 -5.50
C PRO A 90 -32.17 -14.79 -5.01
N ASP A 91 -33.38 -14.41 -4.59
CA ASP A 91 -34.35 -15.32 -3.95
C ASP A 91 -34.89 -16.41 -4.89
N ASP A 92 -34.74 -16.23 -6.20
CA ASP A 92 -35.17 -17.16 -7.25
C ASP A 92 -34.10 -18.21 -7.64
N VAL A 93 -32.90 -18.08 -7.07
CA VAL A 93 -31.81 -19.04 -7.24
C VAL A 93 -31.97 -20.22 -6.29
N ARG A 94 -31.82 -21.44 -6.79
CA ARG A 94 -31.96 -22.67 -6.02
C ARG A 94 -30.62 -23.38 -5.86
N ASP A 95 -30.35 -23.87 -4.68
CA ASP A 95 -29.20 -24.74 -4.45
C ASP A 95 -29.44 -26.12 -5.06
N LEU A 96 -28.57 -26.56 -5.97
CA LEU A 96 -28.58 -27.91 -6.57
C LEU A 96 -28.07 -28.98 -5.61
N LYS A 97 -27.20 -28.59 -4.66
CA LYS A 97 -26.61 -29.44 -3.62
C LYS A 97 -26.47 -28.63 -2.34
N ALA A 98 -26.44 -29.33 -1.21
CA ALA A 98 -26.14 -28.71 0.06
C ALA A 98 -24.80 -27.94 0.03
N PRO A 99 -24.74 -26.73 0.57
CA PRO A 99 -23.50 -25.96 0.64
C PRO A 99 -22.40 -26.71 1.39
N VAL A 100 -21.18 -26.65 0.86
CA VAL A 100 -20.00 -27.22 1.53
C VAL A 100 -19.20 -26.10 2.15
N VAL A 101 -19.04 -26.12 3.47
CA VAL A 101 -18.27 -25.14 4.22
C VAL A 101 -16.98 -25.77 4.68
N GLN A 102 -15.86 -25.12 4.40
CA GLN A 102 -14.52 -25.55 4.79
C GLN A 102 -13.83 -24.41 5.54
N GLU A 103 -13.41 -24.69 6.76
CA GLU A 103 -12.61 -23.74 7.55
C GLU A 103 -11.13 -23.98 7.27
N LEU A 104 -10.45 -22.92 6.83
CA LEU A 104 -9.01 -22.85 6.61
C LEU A 104 -8.38 -22.01 7.74
N VAL A 105 -7.06 -22.05 7.85
CA VAL A 105 -6.32 -21.34 8.91
C VAL A 105 -6.58 -19.83 8.88
N ASP A 106 -6.78 -19.26 7.69
CA ASP A 106 -6.88 -17.81 7.44
C ASP A 106 -8.22 -17.37 6.83
N SER A 107 -9.10 -18.29 6.54
CA SER A 107 -10.36 -18.00 5.84
C SER A 107 -11.41 -19.09 6.01
N LEU A 108 -12.66 -18.70 5.86
CA LEU A 108 -13.80 -19.63 5.70
C LEU A 108 -14.18 -19.65 4.23
N VAL A 109 -14.28 -20.85 3.65
CA VAL A 109 -14.64 -21.06 2.25
C VAL A 109 -15.98 -21.81 2.22
N GLU A 110 -16.95 -21.19 1.54
CA GLU A 110 -18.26 -21.78 1.28
C GLU A 110 -18.41 -22.02 -0.21
N ARG A 111 -18.72 -23.25 -0.59
CA ARG A 111 -19.01 -23.63 -1.97
C ARG A 111 -20.48 -23.99 -2.13
N ARG A 112 -21.10 -23.41 -3.18
CA ARG A 112 -22.48 -23.74 -3.57
C ARG A 112 -22.54 -24.10 -5.04
N TRP A 113 -23.49 -24.93 -5.38
CA TRP A 113 -23.87 -25.23 -6.76
C TRP A 113 -25.32 -24.81 -6.92
N ILE A 114 -25.55 -23.84 -7.77
CA ILE A 114 -26.82 -23.13 -7.87
C ILE A 114 -27.40 -23.22 -9.27
N ASP A 115 -28.71 -23.22 -9.34
CA ASP A 115 -29.50 -23.08 -10.57
C ASP A 115 -30.21 -21.72 -10.56
N ALA A 116 -29.86 -20.89 -11.54
CA ALA A 116 -30.44 -19.57 -11.74
C ALA A 116 -31.48 -19.55 -12.86
N GLY A 117 -31.83 -20.72 -13.40
CA GLY A 117 -32.77 -20.85 -14.48
C GLY A 117 -32.23 -20.41 -15.83
N PRO A 118 -33.10 -20.39 -16.89
CA PRO A 118 -32.66 -20.14 -18.26
C PRO A 118 -32.07 -18.74 -18.51
N ASP A 119 -32.47 -17.73 -17.73
CA ASP A 119 -31.98 -16.38 -17.88
C ASP A 119 -30.63 -16.17 -17.18
N GLY A 120 -30.14 -17.15 -16.43
CA GLY A 120 -28.89 -17.11 -15.71
C GLY A 120 -28.84 -16.02 -14.63
N LEU A 121 -27.63 -15.52 -14.34
CA LEU A 121 -27.41 -14.48 -13.31
C LEU A 121 -27.25 -13.06 -13.90
N ALA A 122 -27.32 -12.90 -15.21
CA ALA A 122 -27.14 -11.60 -15.86
C ALA A 122 -28.24 -10.59 -15.42
N GLY A 123 -27.85 -9.38 -15.02
CA GLY A 123 -28.73 -8.33 -14.53
C GLY A 123 -29.28 -8.56 -13.11
N ARG A 124 -28.89 -9.66 -12.42
CA ARG A 124 -29.35 -9.96 -11.07
C ARG A 124 -28.44 -9.35 -10.03
N ARG A 125 -29.05 -8.98 -8.89
CA ARG A 125 -28.33 -8.36 -7.76
C ARG A 125 -27.84 -9.44 -6.80
N ILE A 126 -26.57 -9.34 -6.45
CA ILE A 126 -25.92 -10.09 -5.36
C ILE A 126 -25.66 -9.13 -4.22
N GLU A 127 -26.01 -9.51 -3.01
CA GLU A 127 -25.86 -8.67 -1.82
C GLU A 127 -24.85 -9.29 -0.85
N PHE A 128 -24.15 -8.42 -0.12
CA PHE A 128 -23.14 -8.77 0.88
C PHE A 128 -23.51 -8.19 2.25
N PRO A 129 -24.55 -8.73 2.92
CA PRO A 129 -24.96 -8.27 4.24
C PRO A 129 -23.81 -8.31 5.23
N GLY A 130 -23.64 -7.23 5.98
CA GLY A 130 -22.53 -7.08 6.93
C GLY A 130 -21.29 -6.37 6.36
N LEU A 131 -21.12 -6.29 5.04
CA LEU A 131 -19.99 -5.60 4.42
C LEU A 131 -19.92 -4.13 4.82
N GLN A 132 -21.07 -3.46 4.98
CA GLN A 132 -21.19 -2.08 5.42
C GLN A 132 -20.65 -1.82 6.84
N LEU A 133 -20.48 -2.87 7.64
CA LEU A 133 -19.92 -2.78 9.00
C LEU A 133 -18.40 -2.99 9.02
N THR A 134 -17.79 -3.14 7.84
CA THR A 134 -16.36 -3.42 7.69
C THR A 134 -15.65 -2.28 6.95
N ILE A 135 -14.34 -2.28 7.01
CA ILE A 135 -13.47 -1.41 6.20
C ILE A 135 -12.90 -2.14 4.97
N THR A 136 -13.38 -3.37 4.73
CA THR A 136 -12.84 -4.31 3.75
C THR A 136 -13.76 -4.36 2.55
N ASP A 137 -13.20 -4.39 1.35
CA ASP A 137 -13.93 -4.60 0.10
C ASP A 137 -14.21 -6.09 -0.14
N ALA A 138 -15.16 -6.40 -1.00
CA ALA A 138 -15.36 -7.75 -1.55
C ALA A 138 -15.03 -7.76 -3.04
N LEU A 139 -14.14 -8.67 -3.46
CA LEU A 139 -13.81 -8.89 -4.85
C LEU A 139 -14.73 -9.98 -5.41
N VAL A 140 -15.46 -9.65 -6.46
CA VAL A 140 -16.37 -10.58 -7.12
C VAL A 140 -15.90 -10.86 -8.53
N ARG A 141 -15.77 -12.13 -8.86
CA ARG A 141 -15.45 -12.62 -10.18
C ARG A 141 -16.58 -13.48 -10.73
N VAL A 142 -16.94 -13.24 -11.97
CA VAL A 142 -17.94 -14.00 -12.69
C VAL A 142 -17.34 -14.53 -13.99
N ASP A 143 -17.31 -15.84 -14.14
CA ASP A 143 -16.87 -16.57 -15.35
C ASP A 143 -18.08 -17.20 -16.02
N MET A 144 -18.33 -16.83 -17.25
CA MET A 144 -19.43 -17.35 -18.05
C MET A 144 -18.95 -18.46 -19.01
N LEU A 145 -19.85 -19.35 -19.42
CA LEU A 145 -19.54 -20.46 -20.38
C LEU A 145 -19.02 -19.98 -21.73
N ASP A 146 -19.43 -18.79 -22.16
CA ASP A 146 -18.97 -18.18 -23.42
C ASP A 146 -17.55 -17.61 -23.38
N GLY A 147 -16.83 -17.83 -22.27
CA GLY A 147 -15.46 -17.36 -22.04
C GLY A 147 -15.38 -15.92 -21.54
N ARG A 148 -16.52 -15.23 -21.34
CA ARG A 148 -16.53 -13.90 -20.75
C ARG A 148 -16.24 -13.98 -19.26
N THR A 149 -15.37 -13.10 -18.81
CA THR A 149 -15.02 -12.96 -17.40
C THR A 149 -15.24 -11.51 -16.98
N SER A 150 -15.84 -11.31 -15.82
CA SER A 150 -15.95 -10.00 -15.21
C SER A 150 -15.42 -10.02 -13.78
N THR A 151 -14.70 -8.95 -13.40
CA THR A 151 -14.21 -8.77 -12.03
C THR A 151 -14.65 -7.40 -11.53
N THR A 152 -15.29 -7.37 -10.37
CA THR A 152 -15.83 -6.15 -9.76
C THR A 152 -15.48 -6.08 -8.30
N ILE A 153 -15.14 -4.89 -7.81
CA ILE A 153 -14.95 -4.63 -6.38
C ILE A 153 -16.24 -4.05 -5.81
N VAL A 154 -16.75 -4.69 -4.77
CA VAL A 154 -17.91 -4.25 -4.00
C VAL A 154 -17.41 -3.57 -2.74
N HIS A 155 -17.79 -2.30 -2.57
CA HIS A 155 -17.38 -1.47 -1.45
C HIS A 155 -18.38 -1.54 -0.28
N PRO A 156 -17.93 -1.29 0.95
CA PRO A 156 -18.82 -1.18 2.12
C PRO A 156 -19.94 -0.13 1.97
N SER A 157 -19.67 0.94 1.20
CA SER A 157 -20.67 1.99 0.91
C SER A 157 -21.79 1.52 0.01
N GLN A 158 -21.57 0.47 -0.79
CA GLN A 158 -22.56 -0.14 -1.69
C GLN A 158 -22.39 -1.67 -1.62
N PRO A 159 -22.95 -2.32 -0.58
CA PRO A 159 -22.70 -3.74 -0.29
C PRO A 159 -23.52 -4.67 -1.18
N TRP A 160 -23.59 -4.35 -2.46
CA TRP A 160 -24.26 -5.14 -3.50
C TRP A 160 -23.69 -4.81 -4.88
N MET A 161 -23.87 -5.73 -5.81
CA MET A 161 -23.56 -5.55 -7.22
C MET A 161 -24.60 -6.19 -8.10
N GLU A 162 -24.70 -5.72 -9.35
CA GLU A 162 -25.43 -6.40 -10.43
C GLU A 162 -24.44 -7.09 -11.34
N ILE A 163 -24.73 -8.33 -11.73
CA ILE A 163 -23.89 -9.06 -12.67
C ILE A 163 -24.08 -8.45 -14.04
N ALA A 164 -23.10 -7.66 -14.47
CA ALA A 164 -23.10 -7.06 -15.79
C ALA A 164 -22.92 -8.12 -16.88
N ALA A 165 -23.56 -7.92 -18.02
CA ALA A 165 -23.52 -8.88 -19.13
C ALA A 165 -22.13 -9.08 -19.76
N SER A 166 -21.16 -8.18 -19.56
CA SER A 166 -19.75 -8.36 -19.92
C SER A 166 -18.89 -7.24 -19.38
N GLN A 167 -17.73 -7.56 -18.81
CA GLN A 167 -16.65 -6.58 -18.65
C GLN A 167 -15.52 -6.90 -19.63
N SER A 168 -15.00 -5.87 -20.30
CA SER A 168 -13.82 -6.04 -21.16
C SER A 168 -12.56 -6.21 -20.31
N GLY A 169 -11.50 -6.82 -20.85
CA GLY A 169 -10.21 -6.91 -20.16
C GLY A 169 -9.67 -5.54 -19.70
N TRP A 170 -10.07 -4.45 -20.36
CA TRP A 170 -9.77 -3.07 -19.95
C TRP A 170 -10.45 -2.67 -18.65
N ALA A 171 -11.66 -3.15 -18.38
CA ALA A 171 -12.34 -2.87 -17.11
C ALA A 171 -11.66 -3.60 -15.96
N VAL A 172 -11.24 -4.85 -16.17
CA VAL A 172 -10.43 -5.62 -15.23
C VAL A 172 -9.12 -4.88 -14.96
N ALA A 173 -8.38 -4.49 -16.01
CA ALA A 173 -7.13 -3.74 -15.88
C ALA A 173 -7.32 -2.45 -15.06
N GLY A 174 -8.37 -1.66 -15.36
CA GLY A 174 -8.72 -0.44 -14.64
C GLY A 174 -8.97 -0.68 -13.15
N THR A 175 -9.68 -1.75 -12.82
CA THR A 175 -9.95 -2.16 -11.43
C THR A 175 -8.64 -2.39 -10.66
N TYR A 176 -7.69 -3.13 -11.23
CA TYR A 176 -6.41 -3.41 -10.57
C TYR A 176 -5.48 -2.20 -10.52
N VAL A 177 -5.50 -1.31 -11.51
CA VAL A 177 -4.78 -0.03 -11.45
C VAL A 177 -5.29 0.79 -10.27
N VAL A 178 -6.60 0.94 -10.11
CA VAL A 178 -7.18 1.68 -8.97
C VAL A 178 -6.82 1.03 -7.65
N GLN A 179 -6.84 -0.31 -7.59
CA GLN A 179 -6.43 -1.05 -6.39
C GLN A 179 -4.95 -0.81 -6.04
N GLY A 180 -4.05 -0.79 -7.03
CA GLY A 180 -2.64 -0.46 -6.83
C GLY A 180 -2.43 0.97 -6.33
N ILE A 181 -3.13 1.95 -6.89
CA ILE A 181 -3.11 3.34 -6.41
C ILE A 181 -3.58 3.41 -4.95
N ARG A 182 -4.69 2.77 -4.62
CA ARG A 182 -5.22 2.73 -3.25
C ARG A 182 -4.25 2.04 -2.30
N HIS A 183 -3.63 0.95 -2.70
CA HIS A 183 -2.64 0.24 -1.90
C HIS A 183 -1.50 1.17 -1.44
N ILE A 184 -0.99 2.02 -2.33
CA ILE A 184 0.04 3.01 -1.98
C ILE A 184 -0.52 4.13 -1.12
N LEU A 185 -1.64 4.74 -1.50
CA LEU A 185 -2.17 5.93 -0.81
C LEU A 185 -2.69 5.62 0.60
N PHE A 186 -3.16 4.41 0.86
CA PHE A 186 -3.60 3.97 2.19
C PHE A 186 -2.55 3.14 2.94
N GLY A 187 -1.46 2.75 2.26
CA GLY A 187 -0.32 2.06 2.86
C GLY A 187 0.66 3.04 3.50
N ALA A 188 0.48 3.36 4.79
CA ALA A 188 1.36 4.30 5.50
C ALA A 188 2.85 3.91 5.43
N ASP A 189 3.17 2.62 5.43
CA ASP A 189 4.52 2.09 5.26
C ASP A 189 5.14 2.53 3.92
N HIS A 190 4.37 2.42 2.84
CA HIS A 190 4.79 2.80 1.49
C HIS A 190 4.95 4.31 1.37
N LEU A 191 4.00 5.10 1.90
CA LEU A 191 4.06 6.55 1.85
C LEU A 191 5.27 7.09 2.62
N LEU A 192 5.55 6.55 3.81
CA LEU A 192 6.73 6.96 4.59
C LEU A 192 8.03 6.55 3.92
N PHE A 193 8.06 5.38 3.29
CA PHE A 193 9.22 4.93 2.54
C PHE A 193 9.49 5.85 1.33
N VAL A 194 8.47 6.15 0.53
CA VAL A 194 8.57 7.07 -0.62
C VAL A 194 8.92 8.49 -0.17
N LEU A 195 8.35 8.97 0.94
CA LEU A 195 8.73 10.26 1.54
C LEU A 195 10.21 10.27 1.96
N GLY A 196 10.67 9.19 2.60
CA GLY A 196 12.09 9.05 2.97
C GLY A 196 13.03 9.09 1.75
N LEU A 197 12.68 8.40 0.67
CA LEU A 197 13.43 8.46 -0.59
C LEU A 197 13.42 9.86 -1.20
N LEU A 198 12.28 10.56 -1.19
CA LEU A 198 12.17 11.94 -1.67
C LEU A 198 13.08 12.91 -0.90
N LEU A 199 13.26 12.69 0.41
CA LEU A 199 14.15 13.51 1.25
C LEU A 199 15.63 13.20 1.05
N ILE A 200 15.97 11.99 0.53
CA ILE A 200 17.36 11.56 0.29
C ILE A 200 17.82 11.91 -1.12
N VAL A 201 16.93 11.79 -2.12
CA VAL A 201 17.27 11.87 -3.54
C VAL A 201 16.94 13.25 -4.10
N ALA A 202 17.95 14.07 -4.32
CA ALA A 202 17.77 15.43 -4.85
C ALA A 202 17.51 15.50 -6.36
N ASP A 203 18.08 14.56 -7.13
CA ASP A 203 17.91 14.54 -8.58
C ASP A 203 16.62 13.83 -9.00
N ARG A 204 15.82 14.51 -9.85
CA ARG A 204 14.49 14.01 -10.26
C ARG A 204 14.57 12.74 -11.10
N TRP A 205 15.58 12.62 -11.98
CA TRP A 205 15.76 11.40 -12.77
C TRP A 205 16.20 10.23 -11.92
N MET A 206 17.09 10.49 -10.95
CA MET A 206 17.49 9.48 -9.98
C MET A 206 16.30 9.08 -9.09
N LEU A 207 15.44 10.02 -8.69
CA LEU A 207 14.24 9.74 -7.92
C LEU A 207 13.27 8.84 -8.71
N LEU A 208 13.00 9.17 -9.97
CA LEU A 208 12.17 8.36 -10.86
C LEU A 208 12.76 6.94 -10.98
N LYS A 209 14.05 6.83 -11.30
CA LYS A 209 14.75 5.54 -11.38
C LYS A 209 14.63 4.75 -10.06
N THR A 210 14.71 5.43 -8.92
CA THR A 210 14.66 4.80 -7.59
C THR A 210 13.28 4.25 -7.30
N VAL A 211 12.22 5.00 -7.61
CA VAL A 211 10.84 4.59 -7.43
C VAL A 211 10.50 3.43 -8.36
N THR A 212 10.84 3.52 -9.63
CA THR A 212 10.63 2.43 -10.61
C THR A 212 11.43 1.17 -10.23
N ALA A 213 12.64 1.30 -9.71
CA ALA A 213 13.40 0.14 -9.21
C ALA A 213 12.70 -0.54 -8.02
N PHE A 214 12.10 0.24 -7.10
CA PHE A 214 11.28 -0.31 -6.02
C PHE A 214 10.07 -1.05 -6.57
N THR A 215 9.30 -0.44 -7.49
CA THR A 215 8.10 -1.06 -8.09
C THR A 215 8.46 -2.33 -8.87
N ALA A 216 9.57 -2.34 -9.61
CA ALA A 216 10.02 -3.52 -10.32
C ALA A 216 10.35 -4.68 -9.36
N ALA A 217 11.08 -4.40 -8.27
CA ALA A 217 11.39 -5.38 -7.24
C ALA A 217 10.12 -5.89 -6.53
N HIS A 218 9.22 -4.97 -6.15
CA HIS A 218 7.91 -5.28 -5.59
C HIS A 218 7.11 -6.21 -6.51
N SER A 219 7.10 -5.92 -7.82
CA SER A 219 6.40 -6.74 -8.82
C SER A 219 6.94 -8.16 -8.88
N ILE A 220 8.26 -8.32 -8.81
CA ILE A 220 8.92 -9.64 -8.84
C ILE A 220 8.46 -10.49 -7.65
N THR A 221 8.58 -9.96 -6.43
CA THR A 221 8.25 -10.72 -5.22
C THR A 221 6.76 -10.93 -5.06
N LEU A 222 5.93 -9.96 -5.45
CA LEU A 222 4.49 -10.11 -5.51
C LEU A 222 4.11 -11.25 -6.46
N ALA A 223 4.69 -11.31 -7.67
CA ALA A 223 4.44 -12.38 -8.63
C ALA A 223 4.91 -13.75 -8.09
N VAL A 224 6.12 -13.82 -7.53
CA VAL A 224 6.69 -15.06 -6.97
C VAL A 224 5.78 -15.61 -5.86
N ALA A 225 5.31 -14.76 -4.96
CA ALA A 225 4.46 -15.18 -3.86
C ALA A 225 3.03 -15.52 -4.31
N THR A 226 2.44 -14.70 -5.21
CA THR A 226 1.08 -14.94 -5.72
C THR A 226 0.99 -16.22 -6.57
N LEU A 227 2.05 -16.56 -7.29
CA LEU A 227 2.14 -17.82 -8.03
C LEU A 227 2.44 -19.04 -7.13
N GLY A 228 2.65 -18.83 -5.83
CA GLY A 228 2.89 -19.91 -4.87
C GLY A 228 4.32 -20.45 -4.85
N TYR A 229 5.29 -19.74 -5.45
CA TYR A 229 6.70 -20.16 -5.42
C TYR A 229 7.39 -19.84 -4.10
N ALA A 230 6.88 -18.89 -3.32
CA ALA A 230 7.44 -18.56 -2.02
C ALA A 230 6.34 -18.11 -1.06
N GLU A 231 6.41 -18.64 0.16
CA GLU A 231 5.58 -18.22 1.29
C GLU A 231 6.47 -17.58 2.35
N VAL A 232 6.13 -16.38 2.79
CA VAL A 232 6.89 -15.67 3.81
C VAL A 232 5.98 -15.43 5.01
N PRO A 233 6.42 -15.78 6.24
CA PRO A 233 5.65 -15.50 7.44
C PRO A 233 5.41 -13.99 7.61
N VAL A 234 4.15 -13.59 7.80
CA VAL A 234 3.72 -12.18 7.81
C VAL A 234 4.35 -11.39 8.97
N VAL A 235 4.48 -12.01 10.15
CA VAL A 235 4.98 -11.32 11.35
C VAL A 235 6.43 -10.84 11.22
N PRO A 236 7.41 -11.70 10.87
CA PRO A 236 8.79 -11.23 10.64
C PRO A 236 8.90 -10.31 9.44
N LEU A 237 8.09 -10.52 8.41
CA LEU A 237 8.07 -9.64 7.23
C LEU A 237 7.66 -8.22 7.60
N ASN A 238 6.59 -8.05 8.38
CA ASN A 238 6.14 -6.73 8.84
C ASN A 238 7.21 -6.02 9.68
N ALA A 239 7.95 -6.75 10.52
CA ALA A 239 9.07 -6.18 11.25
C ALA A 239 10.20 -5.72 10.31
N ALA A 240 10.52 -6.51 9.28
CA ALA A 240 11.53 -6.14 8.27
C ALA A 240 11.08 -4.93 7.42
N ILE A 241 9.79 -4.82 7.07
CA ILE A 241 9.24 -3.65 6.39
C ILE A 241 9.38 -2.40 7.25
N ALA A 242 9.04 -2.46 8.55
CA ALA A 242 9.23 -1.33 9.46
C ALA A 242 10.71 -0.93 9.60
N LEU A 243 11.60 -1.92 9.67
CA LEU A 243 13.05 -1.69 9.72
C LEU A 243 13.57 -0.98 8.46
N SER A 244 12.99 -1.26 7.29
CA SER A 244 13.36 -0.57 6.03
C SER A 244 13.05 0.93 6.09
N ILE A 245 11.95 1.32 6.75
CA ILE A 245 11.57 2.72 6.96
C ILE A 245 12.53 3.38 7.98
N LEU A 246 12.79 2.68 9.09
CA LEU A 246 13.74 3.13 10.10
C LEU A 246 15.12 3.37 9.51
N PHE A 247 15.58 2.50 8.60
CA PHE A 247 16.86 2.62 7.92
C PHE A 247 17.02 3.95 7.17
N LEU A 248 15.94 4.52 6.64
CA LEU A 248 15.99 5.81 5.93
C LEU A 248 16.23 6.99 6.89
N GLY A 249 15.86 6.90 8.17
CA GLY A 249 16.01 7.98 9.13
C GLY A 249 17.46 8.48 9.27
N PRO A 250 18.44 7.61 9.61
CA PRO A 250 19.85 7.97 9.62
C PRO A 250 20.39 8.48 8.28
N GLU A 251 19.91 7.95 7.17
CA GLU A 251 20.33 8.40 5.82
C GLU A 251 19.84 9.83 5.53
N ILE A 252 18.64 10.20 5.94
CA ILE A 252 18.13 11.57 5.86
C ILE A 252 19.01 12.52 6.68
N VAL A 253 19.40 12.11 7.89
CA VAL A 253 20.31 12.91 8.74
C VAL A 253 21.69 13.08 8.08
N ARG A 254 22.23 12.04 7.43
CA ARG A 254 23.49 12.13 6.67
C ARG A 254 23.39 13.15 5.53
N VAL A 255 22.29 13.12 4.76
CA VAL A 255 22.04 14.11 3.71
C VAL A 255 22.06 15.52 4.31
N TRP A 256 21.40 15.76 5.44
CA TRP A 256 21.40 17.08 6.10
C TRP A 256 22.78 17.52 6.59
N ARG A 257 23.64 16.57 6.95
CA ARG A 257 25.03 16.85 7.35
C ARG A 257 25.98 17.01 6.16
N GLY A 258 25.50 16.83 4.93
CA GLY A 258 26.35 16.83 3.74
C GLY A 258 27.27 15.62 3.64
N GLU A 259 26.98 14.56 4.41
CA GLU A 259 27.72 13.30 4.37
C GLU A 259 27.25 12.44 3.20
N THR A 260 28.11 11.53 2.76
CA THR A 260 27.78 10.57 1.70
C THR A 260 27.72 9.17 2.25
N SER A 261 26.81 8.35 1.69
CA SER A 261 26.69 6.92 2.00
C SER A 261 26.49 6.11 0.73
N PHE A 262 26.45 4.79 0.86
CA PHE A 262 26.07 3.92 -0.25
C PHE A 262 24.63 4.22 -0.71
N THR A 263 23.70 4.42 0.22
CA THR A 263 22.28 4.74 -0.05
C THR A 263 22.14 6.05 -0.83
N ILE A 264 22.89 7.08 -0.46
CA ILE A 264 22.86 8.39 -1.13
C ILE A 264 23.45 8.31 -2.54
N ARG A 265 24.50 7.49 -2.73
CA ARG A 265 25.13 7.31 -4.05
C ARG A 265 24.34 6.40 -4.98
N HIS A 266 23.71 5.36 -4.44
CA HIS A 266 23.00 4.32 -5.19
C HIS A 266 21.59 4.05 -4.61
N PRO A 267 20.72 5.08 -4.51
CA PRO A 267 19.43 4.95 -3.85
C PRO A 267 18.53 3.90 -4.53
N TRP A 268 18.62 3.75 -5.85
CA TRP A 268 17.87 2.76 -6.60
C TRP A 268 18.21 1.30 -6.22
N VAL A 269 19.46 1.01 -5.82
CA VAL A 269 19.83 -0.33 -5.36
C VAL A 269 19.16 -0.65 -4.03
N VAL A 270 19.17 0.30 -3.12
CA VAL A 270 18.55 0.16 -1.80
C VAL A 270 17.04 0.08 -1.92
N ALA A 271 16.45 0.92 -2.78
CA ALA A 271 15.01 0.87 -3.07
C ALA A 271 14.61 -0.47 -3.70
N PHE A 272 15.41 -1.02 -4.61
CA PHE A 272 15.18 -2.35 -5.19
C PHE A 272 15.21 -3.43 -4.09
N ALA A 273 16.23 -3.44 -3.23
CA ALA A 273 16.33 -4.42 -2.16
C ALA A 273 15.13 -4.38 -1.20
N PHE A 274 14.69 -3.18 -0.81
CA PHE A 274 13.51 -3.03 0.04
C PHE A 274 12.19 -3.29 -0.71
N GLY A 275 12.12 -2.98 -1.99
CA GLY A 275 10.98 -3.35 -2.84
C GLY A 275 10.72 -4.86 -2.85
N LEU A 276 11.78 -5.69 -2.86
CA LEU A 276 11.65 -7.15 -2.72
C LEU A 276 10.96 -7.56 -1.41
N LEU A 277 11.24 -6.87 -0.30
CA LEU A 277 10.57 -7.15 0.98
C LEU A 277 9.10 -6.71 0.94
N HIS A 278 8.83 -5.51 0.45
CA HIS A 278 7.48 -4.94 0.43
C HIS A 278 6.51 -5.72 -0.46
N GLY A 279 6.98 -6.30 -1.58
CA GLY A 279 6.15 -7.09 -2.48
C GLY A 279 5.60 -8.37 -1.83
N PHE A 280 6.33 -8.99 -0.92
CA PHE A 280 5.82 -10.12 -0.15
C PHE A 280 4.68 -9.71 0.80
N GLY A 281 4.68 -8.48 1.32
CA GLY A 281 3.68 -8.00 2.27
C GLY A 281 2.26 -7.98 1.72
N PHE A 282 2.08 -7.75 0.43
CA PHE A 282 0.76 -7.71 -0.21
C PHE A 282 0.35 -9.04 -0.87
N ALA A 283 1.28 -9.96 -1.07
CA ALA A 283 1.01 -11.22 -1.74
C ALA A 283 -0.08 -12.06 -1.05
N SER A 284 -0.10 -12.06 0.30
CA SER A 284 -1.12 -12.78 1.06
C SER A 284 -2.53 -12.20 0.84
N ALA A 285 -2.66 -10.90 0.68
CA ALA A 285 -3.93 -10.25 0.37
C ALA A 285 -4.42 -10.62 -1.04
N LEU A 286 -3.51 -10.68 -2.01
CA LEU A 286 -3.85 -11.00 -3.39
C LEU A 286 -4.15 -12.51 -3.57
N THR A 287 -3.40 -13.40 -2.91
CA THR A 287 -3.70 -14.85 -2.91
C THR A 287 -4.99 -15.18 -2.19
N SER A 288 -5.31 -14.47 -1.09
CA SER A 288 -6.60 -14.65 -0.40
C SER A 288 -7.79 -14.14 -1.24
N ALA A 289 -7.56 -13.26 -2.22
CA ALA A 289 -8.57 -12.86 -3.20
C ALA A 289 -8.96 -14.00 -4.16
N GLY A 290 -8.18 -15.10 -4.23
CA GLY A 290 -8.54 -16.31 -4.98
C GLY A 290 -8.56 -16.12 -6.50
N LEU A 291 -7.71 -15.24 -7.03
CA LEU A 291 -7.65 -14.92 -8.45
C LEU A 291 -7.35 -16.15 -9.30
N PRO A 292 -8.08 -16.37 -10.40
CA PRO A 292 -7.77 -17.42 -11.35
C PRO A 292 -6.41 -17.20 -12.01
N ARG A 293 -5.71 -18.29 -12.22
CA ARG A 293 -4.37 -18.31 -12.80
C ARG A 293 -4.26 -17.61 -14.15
N ALA A 294 -5.30 -17.67 -14.96
CA ALA A 294 -5.32 -17.06 -16.30
C ALA A 294 -5.28 -15.52 -16.29
N GLU A 295 -5.84 -14.86 -15.26
CA GLU A 295 -5.89 -13.40 -15.15
C GLU A 295 -4.78 -12.82 -14.26
N LEU A 296 -4.05 -13.68 -13.52
CA LEU A 296 -2.96 -13.25 -12.66
C LEU A 296 -1.95 -12.33 -13.37
N PRO A 297 -1.49 -12.62 -14.59
CA PRO A 297 -0.52 -11.74 -15.25
C PRO A 297 -1.07 -10.33 -15.49
N LEU A 298 -2.30 -10.23 -16.01
CA LEU A 298 -2.94 -8.93 -16.28
C LEU A 298 -3.19 -8.17 -14.97
N ALA A 299 -3.70 -8.85 -13.95
CA ALA A 299 -3.96 -8.28 -12.64
C ALA A 299 -2.68 -7.76 -11.98
N LEU A 300 -1.60 -8.56 -11.99
CA LEU A 300 -0.31 -8.20 -11.42
C LEU A 300 0.32 -6.99 -12.13
N VAL A 301 0.33 -7.00 -13.47
CA VAL A 301 0.86 -5.88 -14.25
C VAL A 301 0.05 -4.61 -13.98
N SER A 302 -1.28 -4.69 -14.07
CA SER A 302 -2.17 -3.54 -13.86
C SER A 302 -2.07 -3.00 -12.44
N PHE A 303 -2.00 -3.87 -11.44
CA PHE A 303 -1.79 -3.48 -10.05
C PHE A 303 -0.48 -2.73 -9.86
N ASN A 304 0.63 -3.23 -10.40
CA ASN A 304 1.94 -2.58 -10.27
C ASN A 304 2.03 -1.27 -11.05
N VAL A 305 1.33 -1.16 -12.19
CA VAL A 305 1.14 0.15 -12.85
C VAL A 305 0.42 1.12 -11.91
N GLY A 306 -0.61 0.65 -11.21
CA GLY A 306 -1.31 1.43 -10.19
C GLY A 306 -0.40 1.84 -9.01
N VAL A 307 0.45 0.93 -8.54
CA VAL A 307 1.47 1.21 -7.51
C VAL A 307 2.40 2.34 -7.96
N GLU A 308 2.97 2.24 -9.16
CA GLU A 308 3.85 3.27 -9.73
C GLU A 308 3.13 4.62 -9.85
N LEU A 309 1.92 4.63 -10.40
CA LEU A 309 1.11 5.85 -10.52
C LEU A 309 0.78 6.46 -9.15
N GLY A 310 0.48 5.65 -8.16
CA GLY A 310 0.23 6.09 -6.77
C GLY A 310 1.46 6.76 -6.16
N GLN A 311 2.63 6.16 -6.32
CA GLN A 311 3.90 6.72 -5.83
C GLN A 311 4.26 8.04 -6.54
N LEU A 312 4.18 8.07 -7.86
CA LEU A 312 4.45 9.28 -8.65
C LEU A 312 3.44 10.39 -8.33
N GLY A 313 2.16 10.04 -8.15
CA GLY A 313 1.12 10.97 -7.73
C GLY A 313 1.41 11.57 -6.35
N PHE A 314 1.83 10.75 -5.39
CA PHE A 314 2.24 11.23 -4.06
C PHE A 314 3.46 12.15 -4.12
N ILE A 315 4.50 11.79 -4.89
CA ILE A 315 5.68 12.63 -5.11
C ILE A 315 5.28 13.97 -5.75
N ALA A 316 4.45 13.94 -6.79
CA ALA A 316 3.97 15.14 -7.45
C ALA A 316 3.18 16.05 -6.50
N LEU A 317 2.36 15.46 -5.62
CA LEU A 317 1.63 16.19 -4.58
C LEU A 317 2.59 16.89 -3.61
N VAL A 318 3.59 16.16 -3.07
CA VAL A 318 4.56 16.73 -2.12
C VAL A 318 5.38 17.84 -2.77
N LEU A 319 5.91 17.62 -3.97
CA LEU A 319 6.67 18.64 -4.72
C LEU A 319 5.79 19.84 -5.12
N GLY A 320 4.52 19.60 -5.44
CA GLY A 320 3.55 20.65 -5.72
C GLY A 320 3.27 21.53 -4.51
N LEU A 321 3.09 20.91 -3.33
CA LEU A 321 2.93 21.62 -2.07
C LEU A 321 4.18 22.42 -1.71
N GLU A 322 5.37 21.83 -1.83
CA GLU A 322 6.63 22.53 -1.61
C GLU A 322 6.73 23.80 -2.50
N ARG A 323 6.42 23.65 -3.80
CA ARG A 323 6.44 24.76 -4.73
C ARG A 323 5.37 25.82 -4.43
N ALA A 324 4.17 25.40 -4.02
CA ALA A 324 3.10 26.32 -3.63
C ALA A 324 3.51 27.18 -2.42
N PHE A 325 4.10 26.55 -1.40
CA PHE A 325 4.62 27.28 -0.24
C PHE A 325 5.80 28.21 -0.60
N ALA A 326 6.65 27.78 -1.54
CA ALA A 326 7.73 28.63 -2.01
C ALA A 326 7.22 29.87 -2.75
N VAL A 327 6.16 29.72 -3.57
CA VAL A 327 5.50 30.86 -4.27
C VAL A 327 4.81 31.81 -3.30
N LEU A 328 4.25 31.29 -2.22
CA LEU A 328 3.60 32.10 -1.17
C LEU A 328 4.61 32.80 -0.24
N GLU A 329 5.93 32.67 -0.51
CA GLU A 329 7.03 33.23 0.30
C GLU A 329 6.94 32.86 1.79
N VAL A 330 6.29 31.74 2.14
CA VAL A 330 6.18 31.27 3.51
C VAL A 330 7.55 30.81 3.99
N ARG A 331 8.14 31.59 4.89
CA ARG A 331 9.43 31.26 5.53
C ARG A 331 9.18 30.35 6.72
N TRP A 332 9.28 29.05 6.49
CA TRP A 332 9.17 28.08 7.57
C TRP A 332 10.40 28.13 8.49
N PRO A 333 10.21 28.08 9.82
CA PRO A 333 11.30 27.89 10.76
C PRO A 333 12.07 26.59 10.44
N ARG A 334 13.37 26.55 10.73
CA ARG A 334 14.24 25.38 10.42
C ARG A 334 13.73 24.07 11.00
N TRP A 335 13.11 24.11 12.17
CA TRP A 335 12.55 22.94 12.81
C TRP A 335 11.36 22.34 12.04
N VAL A 336 10.54 23.17 11.36
CA VAL A 336 9.44 22.70 10.51
C VAL A 336 9.98 21.98 9.27
N GLN A 337 11.06 22.48 8.68
CA GLN A 337 11.71 21.85 7.54
C GLN A 337 12.28 20.46 7.88
N ALA A 338 12.65 20.24 9.13
CA ALA A 338 13.16 18.97 9.62
C ALA A 338 12.04 17.96 10.00
N LEU A 339 10.80 18.42 10.21
CA LEU A 339 9.67 17.58 10.64
C LEU A 339 9.47 16.33 9.76
N PRO A 340 9.45 16.40 8.42
CA PRO A 340 9.23 15.20 7.59
C PRO A 340 10.27 14.09 7.85
N GLY A 341 11.54 14.44 8.00
CA GLY A 341 12.60 13.49 8.30
C GLY A 341 12.48 12.89 9.70
N TYR A 342 12.16 13.70 10.71
CA TYR A 342 11.89 13.20 12.06
C TYR A 342 10.66 12.29 12.09
N THR A 343 9.62 12.61 11.30
CA THR A 343 8.42 11.77 11.19
C THR A 343 8.75 10.39 10.64
N VAL A 344 9.52 10.32 9.54
CA VAL A 344 9.97 9.06 8.95
C VAL A 344 10.79 8.24 9.94
N GLY A 345 11.79 8.86 10.59
CA GLY A 345 12.66 8.17 11.55
C GLY A 345 11.91 7.68 12.79
N ALA A 346 11.05 8.53 13.37
CA ALA A 346 10.34 8.22 14.60
C ALA A 346 9.24 7.17 14.39
N LEU A 347 8.44 7.29 13.34
CA LEU A 347 7.40 6.29 13.02
C LEU A 347 8.06 4.96 12.59
N GLY A 348 9.14 5.01 11.83
CA GLY A 348 9.92 3.82 11.50
C GLY A 348 10.46 3.11 12.75
N ALA A 349 10.99 3.85 13.72
CA ALA A 349 11.45 3.31 15.00
C ALA A 349 10.31 2.73 15.83
N PHE A 350 9.22 3.47 15.96
CA PHE A 350 8.02 3.02 16.69
C PHE A 350 7.48 1.70 16.12
N TRP A 351 7.25 1.63 14.82
CA TRP A 351 6.74 0.40 14.20
C TRP A 351 7.74 -0.74 14.23
N THR A 352 9.04 -0.46 14.12
CA THR A 352 10.06 -1.51 14.26
C THR A 352 10.00 -2.13 15.66
N VAL A 353 9.94 -1.30 16.71
CA VAL A 353 9.84 -1.80 18.09
C VAL A 353 8.53 -2.55 18.29
N GLN A 354 7.41 -2.00 17.86
CA GLN A 354 6.09 -2.61 18.00
C GLN A 354 6.02 -3.97 17.30
N ARG A 355 6.42 -4.05 16.02
CA ARG A 355 6.35 -5.28 15.23
C ARG A 355 7.36 -6.33 15.68
N THR A 356 8.53 -5.89 16.19
CA THR A 356 9.51 -6.79 16.82
C THR A 356 8.99 -7.33 18.16
N ALA A 357 8.32 -6.52 18.95
CA ALA A 357 7.69 -7.00 20.19
C ALA A 357 6.60 -8.06 19.91
N VAL A 358 5.79 -7.87 18.86
CA VAL A 358 4.84 -8.90 18.38
C VAL A 358 5.57 -10.16 17.92
N LEU A 359 6.67 -10.03 17.17
CA LEU A 359 7.48 -11.15 16.71
C LEU A 359 8.06 -11.97 17.88
N LEU A 360 8.46 -11.30 18.96
CA LEU A 360 9.01 -11.94 20.17
C LEU A 360 7.90 -12.43 21.15
N GLY A 361 6.62 -12.28 20.81
CA GLY A 361 5.51 -12.68 21.66
C GLY A 361 5.32 -11.82 22.93
N MET A 362 5.95 -10.63 22.97
CA MET A 362 5.85 -9.72 24.12
C MET A 362 4.52 -8.95 24.15
N VAL A 363 3.87 -8.82 23.00
CA VAL A 363 2.56 -8.16 22.82
C VAL A 363 1.72 -9.03 21.90
N ARG A 364 0.43 -9.24 22.25
CA ARG A 364 -0.55 -9.98 21.44
C ARG A 364 -1.40 -9.03 20.60
#